data_186c4af2a2030b3dff3022efa9b7fa2c
#
_entry.id   186c4af2a2030b3dff3022efa9b7fa2c
#
_cell.length_a   1.000
_cell.length_b   1.000
_cell.length_c   1.000
_cell.angle_alpha   90.00
_cell.angle_beta   90.00
_cell.angle_gamma   90.00
#
_symmetry.space_group_name_H-M   'P 1'
#
loop_
_entity.id
_entity.type
_entity.pdbx_description
1 polymer ?
#
loop_
_entity_poly.entity_id
_entity_poly.type
_entity_poly.pdbx_seq_one_letter_code
_entity_poly.pdbx_strand_id
1 'polypeptide(L)'
;KKKKNSILDAQRWQRLVRTFFDQHACQTPYFLEIPQEFVTFLASGQGLEEGDPPFLLELAHYEWMELVLDASTETFPATGFHPEGDLLRAIPQLSPLHVVLSYHPVHEICAEFQPQTPLEQTLWLLVYRGRDDKVRFMEINAPTARLLQLIDENPGLTGHQVVAILAKEMQFADVSKLASFSLEILQQMRERDILIGTTLSSL
;
A
#
# COMPACT_ATOMS: atom_id res chain seq x y z
N LYS A 1 8.02 17.14 16.71
CA LYS A 1 6.85 16.32 17.11
C LYS A 1 5.66 17.27 17.21
N LYS A 2 4.88 17.41 16.13
CA LYS A 2 3.57 18.07 16.20
C LYS A 2 2.68 17.16 17.08
N LYS A 3 2.05 17.72 18.13
CA LYS A 3 0.95 17.05 18.82
C LYS A 3 -0.08 16.70 17.73
N LYS A 4 -0.24 15.41 17.44
CA LYS A 4 -1.41 14.93 16.70
C LYS A 4 -2.60 15.30 17.57
N ASN A 5 -3.36 16.31 17.17
CA ASN A 5 -4.67 16.53 17.76
C ASN A 5 -5.43 15.24 17.50
N SER A 6 -5.89 14.61 18.55
CA SER A 6 -6.57 13.32 18.48
C SER A 6 -7.82 13.45 17.59
N ILE A 7 -7.96 12.59 16.59
CA ILE A 7 -9.17 12.49 15.76
C ILE A 7 -10.38 12.12 16.63
N LEU A 8 -10.16 11.23 17.59
CA LEU A 8 -11.11 10.95 18.67
C LEU A 8 -10.72 11.77 19.90
N ASP A 9 -11.70 12.22 20.67
CA ASP A 9 -11.42 12.77 22.00
C ASP A 9 -10.80 11.71 22.92
N ALA A 10 -10.10 12.15 23.97
CA ALA A 10 -9.37 11.26 24.85
C ALA A 10 -10.26 10.21 25.54
N GLN A 11 -11.50 10.57 25.87
CA GLN A 11 -12.42 9.66 26.54
C GLN A 11 -12.95 8.60 25.57
N ARG A 12 -13.31 9.01 24.34
CA ARG A 12 -13.72 8.09 23.29
C ARG A 12 -12.60 7.12 22.92
N TRP A 13 -11.38 7.61 22.76
CA TRP A 13 -10.19 6.76 22.52
C TRP A 13 -10.00 5.73 23.64
N GLN A 14 -10.07 6.16 24.91
CA GLN A 14 -9.94 5.23 26.04
C GLN A 14 -11.04 4.17 26.06
N ARG A 15 -12.30 4.54 25.75
CA ARG A 15 -13.39 3.55 25.66
C ARG A 15 -13.12 2.54 24.56
N LEU A 16 -12.75 3.01 23.37
CA LEU A 16 -12.46 2.14 22.22
C LEU A 16 -11.35 1.12 22.55
N VAL A 17 -10.23 1.60 23.10
CA VAL A 17 -9.10 0.74 23.47
C VAL A 17 -9.51 -0.26 24.57
N ARG A 18 -10.28 0.15 25.57
CA ARG A 18 -10.79 -0.77 26.60
C ARG A 18 -11.71 -1.82 26.02
N THR A 19 -12.67 -1.42 25.17
CA THR A 19 -13.58 -2.35 24.50
C THR A 19 -12.80 -3.36 23.66
N PHE A 20 -11.75 -2.92 22.96
CA PHE A 20 -10.87 -3.81 22.24
C PHE A 20 -10.23 -4.85 23.17
N PHE A 21 -9.60 -4.46 24.28
CA PHE A 21 -8.94 -5.41 25.19
C PHE A 21 -9.95 -6.27 25.98
N ASP A 22 -11.15 -5.79 26.24
CA ASP A 22 -12.17 -6.54 26.96
C ASP A 22 -12.91 -7.56 26.10
N GLN A 23 -13.12 -7.26 24.81
CA GLN A 23 -13.94 -8.07 23.91
C GLN A 23 -13.12 -8.87 22.90
N HIS A 24 -11.98 -8.34 22.47
CA HIS A 24 -11.07 -9.01 21.56
C HIS A 24 -10.06 -9.81 22.39
N ALA A 25 -10.16 -11.14 22.34
CA ALA A 25 -9.16 -11.99 22.95
C ALA A 25 -7.89 -11.94 22.06
N CYS A 26 -7.00 -11.00 22.37
CA CYS A 26 -5.71 -10.88 21.66
C CYS A 26 -5.01 -12.25 21.66
N GLN A 27 -4.79 -12.79 20.47
CA GLN A 27 -4.23 -14.14 20.29
C GLN A 27 -2.72 -14.11 20.11
N THR A 28 -2.19 -12.95 19.70
CA THR A 28 -0.76 -12.79 19.47
C THR A 28 0.00 -12.41 20.73
N PRO A 29 1.14 -13.07 21.03
CA PRO A 29 2.06 -12.62 22.06
C PRO A 29 2.98 -11.48 21.59
N TYR A 30 2.93 -11.12 20.30
CA TYR A 30 3.82 -10.13 19.69
C TYR A 30 3.17 -8.75 19.67
N PHE A 31 3.79 -7.82 20.36
CA PHE A 31 3.28 -6.45 20.46
C PHE A 31 3.08 -5.75 19.10
N LEU A 32 3.92 -6.07 18.13
CA LEU A 32 3.83 -5.51 16.76
C LEU A 32 2.62 -6.01 15.95
N GLU A 33 1.98 -7.10 16.37
CA GLU A 33 0.80 -7.67 15.70
C GLU A 33 -0.52 -7.16 16.31
N ILE A 34 -0.48 -6.55 17.50
CA ILE A 34 -1.68 -5.98 18.16
C ILE A 34 -2.39 -4.95 17.26
N PRO A 35 -1.70 -4.05 16.52
CA PRO A 35 -2.37 -3.13 15.60
C PRO A 35 -3.16 -3.84 14.50
N GLN A 36 -2.70 -4.99 14.00
CA GLN A 36 -3.44 -5.81 13.03
C GLN A 36 -4.75 -6.34 13.64
N GLU A 37 -4.68 -6.87 14.84
CA GLU A 37 -5.86 -7.35 15.56
C GLU A 37 -6.84 -6.21 15.83
N PHE A 38 -6.34 -5.00 16.15
CA PHE A 38 -7.17 -3.82 16.34
C PHE A 38 -7.87 -3.38 15.05
N VAL A 39 -7.19 -3.39 13.90
CA VAL A 39 -7.81 -3.12 12.59
C VAL A 39 -8.89 -4.15 12.28
N THR A 40 -8.62 -5.43 12.54
CA THR A 40 -9.59 -6.52 12.36
C THR A 40 -10.83 -6.34 13.26
N PHE A 41 -10.63 -5.92 14.50
CA PHE A 41 -11.67 -5.60 15.45
C PHE A 41 -12.57 -4.45 14.95
N LEU A 42 -11.97 -3.35 14.45
CA LEU A 42 -12.72 -2.25 13.85
C LEU A 42 -13.47 -2.68 12.58
N ALA A 43 -12.86 -3.50 11.74
CA ALA A 43 -13.46 -4.01 10.50
C ALA A 43 -14.69 -4.88 10.76
N SER A 44 -14.76 -5.57 11.91
CA SER A 44 -15.94 -6.32 12.33
C SER A 44 -17.09 -5.43 12.83
N GLY A 45 -16.89 -4.12 12.89
CA GLY A 45 -17.85 -3.16 13.47
C GLY A 45 -17.87 -3.12 15.00
N GLN A 46 -17.05 -3.93 15.65
CA GLN A 46 -16.96 -3.96 17.11
C GLN A 46 -16.26 -2.69 17.63
N GLY A 47 -16.72 -2.21 18.78
CA GLY A 47 -16.15 -1.02 19.41
C GLY A 47 -16.49 0.32 18.74
N LEU A 48 -17.15 0.32 17.57
CA LEU A 48 -17.62 1.54 16.92
C LEU A 48 -18.89 2.07 17.64
N GLU A 49 -18.97 3.38 17.78
CA GLU A 49 -20.10 4.10 18.39
C GLU A 49 -20.75 5.03 17.35
N GLU A 50 -22.02 5.35 17.55
CA GLU A 50 -22.70 6.40 16.78
C GLU A 50 -21.95 7.72 16.98
N GLY A 51 -21.59 8.37 15.86
CA GLY A 51 -20.80 9.60 15.87
C GLY A 51 -19.29 9.40 15.70
N ASP A 52 -18.81 8.15 15.63
CA ASP A 52 -17.41 7.90 15.23
C ASP A 52 -17.19 8.34 13.77
N PRO A 53 -15.99 8.86 13.46
CA PRO A 53 -15.67 9.24 12.10
C PRO A 53 -15.79 8.06 11.10
N PRO A 54 -16.44 8.23 9.95
CA PRO A 54 -16.62 7.15 8.96
C PRO A 54 -15.32 6.61 8.39
N PHE A 55 -14.24 7.38 8.48
CA PHE A 55 -12.90 7.03 8.00
C PHE A 55 -12.02 6.35 9.05
N LEU A 56 -12.54 6.08 10.26
CA LEU A 56 -11.71 5.60 11.38
C LEU A 56 -10.99 4.29 11.08
N LEU A 57 -11.67 3.34 10.44
CA LEU A 57 -11.08 2.07 10.03
C LEU A 57 -9.95 2.25 9.01
N GLU A 58 -10.21 3.04 7.96
CA GLU A 58 -9.21 3.27 6.90
C GLU A 58 -7.99 4.00 7.43
N LEU A 59 -8.20 4.98 8.33
CA LEU A 59 -7.10 5.68 8.99
C LEU A 59 -6.28 4.74 9.88
N ALA A 60 -6.94 3.87 10.64
CA ALA A 60 -6.24 2.88 11.46
C ALA A 60 -5.41 1.90 10.60
N HIS A 61 -5.97 1.46 9.49
CA HIS A 61 -5.27 0.60 8.53
C HIS A 61 -4.08 1.31 7.85
N TYR A 62 -4.26 2.58 7.46
CA TYR A 62 -3.19 3.40 6.90
C TYR A 62 -1.99 3.54 7.86
N GLU A 63 -2.24 3.87 9.13
CA GLU A 63 -1.19 3.98 10.16
C GLU A 63 -0.54 2.61 10.46
N TRP A 64 -1.32 1.53 10.42
CA TRP A 64 -0.80 0.18 10.61
C TRP A 64 0.12 -0.24 9.46
N MET A 65 -0.19 0.09 8.21
CA MET A 65 0.65 -0.26 7.06
C MET A 65 2.04 0.39 7.11
N GLU A 66 2.15 1.61 7.66
CA GLU A 66 3.46 2.21 7.95
C GLU A 66 4.28 1.31 8.89
N LEU A 67 3.65 0.87 10.00
CA LEU A 67 4.31 0.00 10.97
C LEU A 67 4.68 -1.36 10.38
N VAL A 68 3.82 -1.95 9.54
CA VAL A 68 4.08 -3.25 8.88
C VAL A 68 5.37 -3.18 8.06
N LEU A 69 5.53 -2.14 7.26
CA LEU A 69 6.73 -2.00 6.43
C LEU A 69 7.96 -1.58 7.25
N ASP A 70 7.80 -0.72 8.26
CA ASP A 70 8.90 -0.28 9.12
C ASP A 70 9.48 -1.46 9.93
N ALA A 71 8.61 -2.30 10.48
CA ALA A 71 8.98 -3.47 11.29
C ALA A 71 9.28 -4.73 10.46
N SER A 72 9.08 -4.71 9.15
CA SER A 72 9.31 -5.88 8.30
C SER A 72 10.77 -6.34 8.35
N THR A 73 10.96 -7.65 8.53
CA THR A 73 12.29 -8.32 8.47
C THR A 73 12.71 -8.66 7.04
N GLU A 74 11.84 -8.45 6.07
CA GLU A 74 12.17 -8.61 4.65
C GLU A 74 13.28 -7.66 4.25
N THR A 75 14.14 -8.12 3.36
CA THR A 75 15.30 -7.35 2.87
C THR A 75 15.35 -7.35 1.35
N PHE A 76 16.03 -6.38 0.79
CA PHE A 76 16.31 -6.36 -0.64
C PHE A 76 17.19 -7.57 -0.99
N PRO A 77 16.82 -8.39 -2.00
CA PRO A 77 17.68 -9.47 -2.48
C PRO A 77 19.07 -8.94 -2.88
N ALA A 78 20.11 -9.66 -2.49
CA ALA A 78 21.49 -9.29 -2.86
C ALA A 78 21.87 -9.73 -4.28
N THR A 79 21.22 -10.77 -4.80
CA THR A 79 21.51 -11.40 -6.09
C THR A 79 20.24 -11.94 -6.76
N GLY A 80 20.35 -12.45 -7.95
CA GLY A 80 19.24 -13.10 -8.67
C GLY A 80 18.47 -12.16 -9.59
N PHE A 81 18.92 -10.91 -9.75
CA PHE A 81 18.29 -9.93 -10.64
C PHE A 81 19.34 -9.04 -11.31
N HIS A 82 18.94 -8.36 -12.36
CA HIS A 82 19.73 -7.36 -13.09
C HIS A 82 19.17 -5.96 -12.78
N PRO A 83 19.88 -5.13 -11.99
CA PRO A 83 19.37 -3.81 -11.59
C PRO A 83 19.02 -2.90 -12.78
N GLU A 84 19.84 -2.94 -13.83
CA GLU A 84 19.70 -2.14 -15.06
C GLU A 84 19.09 -2.93 -16.22
N GLY A 85 18.42 -4.05 -15.94
CA GLY A 85 17.80 -4.86 -16.99
C GLY A 85 16.65 -4.14 -17.72
N ASP A 86 16.31 -4.63 -18.91
CA ASP A 86 15.23 -4.08 -19.74
C ASP A 86 13.86 -4.39 -19.12
N LEU A 87 13.20 -3.37 -18.59
CA LEU A 87 11.95 -3.48 -17.84
C LEU A 87 10.76 -3.97 -18.67
N LEU A 88 10.83 -3.89 -19.99
CA LEU A 88 9.78 -4.38 -20.87
C LEU A 88 10.08 -5.77 -21.42
N ARG A 89 11.33 -6.06 -21.76
CA ARG A 89 11.70 -7.34 -22.40
C ARG A 89 12.01 -8.45 -21.41
N ALA A 90 12.46 -8.11 -20.21
CA ALA A 90 12.69 -9.05 -19.12
C ALA A 90 11.53 -9.04 -18.11
N ILE A 91 11.63 -9.85 -17.08
CA ILE A 91 10.62 -9.97 -16.01
C ILE A 91 10.91 -8.92 -14.95
N PRO A 92 10.06 -7.90 -14.75
CA PRO A 92 10.22 -6.90 -13.68
C PRO A 92 10.15 -7.56 -12.30
N GLN A 93 11.02 -7.13 -11.39
CA GLN A 93 11.08 -7.63 -10.02
C GLN A 93 10.76 -6.49 -9.05
N LEU A 94 9.63 -6.60 -8.35
CA LEU A 94 9.27 -5.66 -7.31
C LEU A 94 10.03 -5.94 -6.00
N SER A 95 10.25 -4.92 -5.21
CA SER A 95 10.76 -5.04 -3.85
C SER A 95 9.75 -5.78 -2.97
N PRO A 96 10.17 -6.67 -2.06
CA PRO A 96 9.24 -7.26 -1.09
C PRO A 96 8.71 -6.24 -0.07
N LEU A 97 9.27 -5.03 -0.07
CA LEU A 97 8.97 -3.95 0.87
C LEU A 97 8.06 -2.89 0.23
N HIS A 98 7.00 -3.32 -0.44
CA HIS A 98 5.99 -2.43 -1.00
C HIS A 98 4.58 -3.00 -0.83
N VAL A 99 3.59 -2.14 -0.86
CA VAL A 99 2.17 -2.51 -0.91
C VAL A 99 1.37 -1.45 -1.65
N VAL A 100 0.47 -1.89 -2.51
CA VAL A 100 -0.50 -1.02 -3.22
C VAL A 100 -1.83 -1.07 -2.48
N LEU A 101 -2.32 0.08 -2.05
CA LEU A 101 -3.52 0.23 -1.24
C LEU A 101 -4.53 1.14 -1.93
N SER A 102 -5.79 0.91 -1.66
CA SER A 102 -6.90 1.74 -2.13
C SER A 102 -7.68 2.25 -0.93
N TYR A 103 -7.78 3.57 -0.82
CA TYR A 103 -8.51 4.25 0.25
C TYR A 103 -9.35 5.40 -0.28
N HIS A 104 -10.23 5.89 0.57
CA HIS A 104 -10.61 7.30 0.51
C HIS A 104 -9.41 8.16 0.96
N PRO A 105 -9.36 9.48 0.66
CA PRO A 105 -8.17 10.30 0.97
C PRO A 105 -7.89 10.48 2.47
N VAL A 106 -7.57 9.39 3.17
CA VAL A 106 -7.31 9.39 4.63
C VAL A 106 -6.04 10.12 5.02
N HIS A 107 -5.07 10.24 4.11
CA HIS A 107 -3.82 10.97 4.35
C HIS A 107 -4.03 12.50 4.46
N GLU A 108 -5.16 13.01 3.96
CA GLU A 108 -5.56 14.41 4.11
C GLU A 108 -6.25 14.67 5.46
N ILE A 109 -6.65 13.61 6.17
CA ILE A 109 -7.38 13.74 7.42
C ILE A 109 -6.45 14.29 8.50
N CYS A 110 -6.86 15.39 9.09
CA CYS A 110 -6.16 16.08 10.17
C CYS A 110 -7.18 16.73 11.12
N ALA A 111 -6.71 17.42 12.15
CA ALA A 111 -7.58 18.08 13.11
C ALA A 111 -8.53 19.11 12.49
N GLU A 112 -8.07 19.78 11.41
CA GLU A 112 -8.83 20.80 10.68
C GLU A 112 -9.72 20.22 9.58
N PHE A 113 -9.44 19.01 9.11
CA PHE A 113 -10.20 18.34 8.04
C PHE A 113 -10.61 16.94 8.46
N GLN A 114 -11.87 16.81 8.85
CA GLN A 114 -12.50 15.55 9.27
C GLN A 114 -13.85 15.41 8.56
N PRO A 115 -13.89 14.78 7.37
CA PRO A 115 -15.13 14.63 6.61
C PRO A 115 -16.14 13.77 7.40
N GLN A 116 -17.41 14.22 7.44
CA GLN A 116 -18.51 13.50 8.09
C GLN A 116 -19.06 12.36 7.22
N THR A 117 -18.74 12.38 5.95
CA THR A 117 -19.09 11.33 4.98
C THR A 117 -17.81 10.86 4.30
N PRO A 118 -17.72 9.58 3.89
CA PRO A 118 -16.62 9.11 3.07
C PRO A 118 -16.48 9.98 1.82
N LEU A 119 -15.26 10.34 1.47
CA LEU A 119 -14.99 11.07 0.23
C LEU A 119 -15.26 10.14 -0.95
N GLU A 120 -15.98 10.62 -1.98
CA GLU A 120 -16.38 9.79 -3.13
C GLU A 120 -15.21 9.31 -3.98
N GLN A 121 -14.08 10.01 -3.90
CA GLN A 121 -12.91 9.70 -4.71
C GLN A 121 -12.07 8.61 -4.06
N THR A 122 -11.85 7.52 -4.79
CA THR A 122 -10.88 6.50 -4.41
C THR A 122 -9.47 6.96 -4.72
N LEU A 123 -8.60 6.90 -3.74
CA LEU A 123 -7.18 7.19 -3.85
C LEU A 123 -6.39 5.88 -3.86
N TRP A 124 -5.40 5.80 -4.73
CA TRP A 124 -4.43 4.71 -4.72
C TRP A 124 -3.13 5.18 -4.09
N LEU A 125 -2.69 4.47 -3.06
CA LEU A 125 -1.45 4.73 -2.37
C LEU A 125 -0.48 3.55 -2.54
N LEU A 126 0.74 3.88 -2.88
CA LEU A 126 1.86 2.96 -2.83
C LEU A 126 2.68 3.28 -1.58
N VAL A 127 2.72 2.32 -0.65
CA VAL A 127 3.55 2.41 0.55
C VAL A 127 4.76 1.53 0.34
N TYR A 128 5.95 2.03 0.60
CA TYR A 128 7.19 1.30 0.37
C TYR A 128 8.29 1.72 1.33
N ARG A 129 9.21 0.79 1.61
CA ARG A 129 10.44 1.09 2.34
C ARG A 129 11.62 1.03 1.37
N GLY A 130 12.33 2.13 1.23
CA GLY A 130 13.53 2.22 0.38
C GLY A 130 14.76 1.58 1.02
N ARG A 131 15.87 1.53 0.28
CA ARG A 131 17.17 1.03 0.78
C ARG A 131 17.79 1.88 1.90
N ASP A 132 17.25 3.05 2.15
CA ASP A 132 17.61 3.91 3.27
C ASP A 132 16.76 3.64 4.53
N ASP A 133 16.04 2.52 4.56
CA ASP A 133 15.17 2.07 5.65
C ASP A 133 14.07 3.06 6.05
N LYS A 134 13.63 3.90 5.09
CA LYS A 134 12.54 4.85 5.33
C LYS A 134 11.28 4.41 4.63
N VAL A 135 10.19 4.33 5.38
CA VAL A 135 8.85 4.14 4.83
C VAL A 135 8.36 5.44 4.21
N ARG A 136 7.78 5.33 3.03
CA ARG A 136 7.23 6.43 2.25
C ARG A 136 5.88 6.06 1.68
N PHE A 137 5.07 7.10 1.52
CA PHE A 137 3.76 7.01 0.87
C PHE A 137 3.81 7.81 -0.43
N MET A 138 3.28 7.24 -1.48
CA MET A 138 3.19 7.90 -2.78
C MET A 138 1.79 7.69 -3.36
N GLU A 139 1.13 8.79 -3.69
CA GLU A 139 -0.11 8.75 -4.44
C GLU A 139 0.18 8.31 -5.88
N ILE A 140 -0.59 7.35 -6.37
CA ILE A 140 -0.51 6.83 -7.72
C ILE A 140 -1.90 6.81 -8.36
N ASN A 141 -1.96 6.78 -9.69
CA ASN A 141 -3.23 6.62 -10.38
C ASN A 141 -3.62 5.14 -10.53
N ALA A 142 -4.88 4.89 -10.82
CA ALA A 142 -5.42 3.53 -10.97
C ALA A 142 -4.67 2.68 -12.03
N PRO A 143 -4.30 3.19 -13.21
CA PRO A 143 -3.48 2.44 -14.15
C PRO A 143 -2.10 2.02 -13.60
N THR A 144 -1.44 2.90 -12.85
CA THR A 144 -0.16 2.58 -12.19
C THR A 144 -0.34 1.53 -11.11
N ALA A 145 -1.37 1.67 -10.28
CA ALA A 145 -1.72 0.67 -9.27
C ALA A 145 -1.95 -0.69 -9.92
N ARG A 146 -2.74 -0.74 -11.01
CA ARG A 146 -3.02 -1.98 -11.71
C ARG A 146 -1.78 -2.58 -12.38
N LEU A 147 -0.89 -1.75 -12.94
CA LEU A 147 0.38 -2.19 -13.51
C LEU A 147 1.24 -2.92 -12.46
N LEU A 148 1.40 -2.35 -11.26
CA LEU A 148 2.16 -2.96 -10.17
C LEU A 148 1.51 -4.24 -9.67
N GLN A 149 0.17 -4.25 -9.49
CA GLN A 149 -0.57 -5.46 -9.12
C GLN A 149 -0.41 -6.58 -10.14
N LEU A 150 -0.46 -6.28 -11.45
CA LEU A 150 -0.26 -7.28 -12.50
C LEU A 150 1.14 -7.89 -12.48
N ILE A 151 2.16 -7.12 -12.10
CA ILE A 151 3.54 -7.64 -11.93
C ILE A 151 3.58 -8.59 -10.74
N ASP A 152 2.96 -8.25 -9.60
CA ASP A 152 2.89 -9.11 -8.42
C ASP A 152 2.09 -10.40 -8.67
N GLU A 153 0.94 -10.28 -9.33
CA GLU A 153 0.06 -11.41 -9.66
C GLU A 153 0.69 -12.38 -10.67
N ASN A 154 1.66 -11.91 -11.47
CA ASN A 154 2.23 -12.67 -12.58
C ASN A 154 3.78 -12.63 -12.57
N PRO A 155 4.44 -13.22 -11.59
CA PRO A 155 5.89 -13.11 -11.38
C PRO A 155 6.76 -13.72 -12.48
N GLY A 156 6.17 -14.33 -13.51
CA GLY A 156 6.88 -14.92 -14.64
C GLY A 156 6.70 -14.17 -15.96
N LEU A 157 5.91 -13.11 -15.99
CA LEU A 157 5.63 -12.38 -17.22
C LEU A 157 6.65 -11.25 -17.44
N THR A 158 7.03 -11.06 -18.72
CA THR A 158 7.81 -9.89 -19.12
C THR A 158 6.99 -8.62 -19.00
N GLY A 159 7.66 -7.46 -18.89
CA GLY A 159 6.95 -6.17 -18.85
C GLY A 159 6.02 -5.95 -20.05
N HIS A 160 6.42 -6.38 -21.26
CA HIS A 160 5.55 -6.33 -22.45
C HIS A 160 4.27 -7.16 -22.28
N GLN A 161 4.37 -8.36 -21.69
CA GLN A 161 3.21 -9.21 -21.46
C GLN A 161 2.27 -8.60 -20.41
N VAL A 162 2.82 -8.04 -19.33
CA VAL A 162 2.05 -7.31 -18.31
C VAL A 162 1.32 -6.12 -18.93
N VAL A 163 2.02 -5.30 -19.75
CA VAL A 163 1.43 -4.15 -20.43
C VAL A 163 0.32 -4.57 -21.41
N ALA A 164 0.48 -5.72 -22.10
CA ALA A 164 -0.56 -6.24 -22.98
C ALA A 164 -1.84 -6.62 -22.21
N ILE A 165 -1.71 -7.20 -21.01
CA ILE A 165 -2.85 -7.48 -20.13
C ILE A 165 -3.52 -6.15 -19.70
N LEU A 166 -2.72 -5.19 -19.23
CA LEU A 166 -3.22 -3.88 -18.82
C LEU A 166 -3.96 -3.17 -19.96
N ALA A 167 -3.41 -3.19 -21.17
CA ALA A 167 -4.05 -2.62 -22.36
C ALA A 167 -5.42 -3.24 -22.63
N LYS A 168 -5.53 -4.55 -22.48
CA LYS A 168 -6.80 -5.29 -22.66
C LYS A 168 -7.82 -4.91 -21.60
N GLU A 169 -7.42 -4.86 -20.32
CA GLU A 169 -8.29 -4.48 -19.21
C GLU A 169 -8.81 -3.05 -19.37
N MET A 170 -7.94 -2.12 -19.78
CA MET A 170 -8.27 -0.73 -19.99
C MET A 170 -8.98 -0.45 -21.34
N GLN A 171 -9.10 -1.45 -22.21
CA GLN A 171 -9.57 -1.28 -23.60
C GLN A 171 -8.77 -0.22 -24.37
N PHE A 172 -7.45 -0.14 -24.10
CA PHE A 172 -6.56 0.83 -24.71
C PHE A 172 -5.99 0.28 -26.02
N ALA A 173 -6.36 0.89 -27.14
CA ALA A 173 -6.08 0.35 -28.48
C ALA A 173 -4.59 0.39 -28.86
N ASP A 174 -3.85 1.41 -28.43
CA ASP A 174 -2.42 1.59 -28.78
C ASP A 174 -1.51 1.01 -27.70
N VAL A 175 -1.27 -0.30 -27.79
CA VAL A 175 -0.41 -1.02 -26.85
C VAL A 175 1.03 -0.47 -26.86
N SER A 176 1.54 -0.01 -28.00
CA SER A 176 2.91 0.52 -28.10
C SER A 176 3.05 1.83 -27.31
N LYS A 177 2.05 2.70 -27.41
CA LYS A 177 2.00 3.93 -26.64
C LYS A 177 1.87 3.66 -25.12
N LEU A 178 1.02 2.69 -24.75
CA LEU A 178 0.91 2.28 -23.35
C LEU A 178 2.22 1.70 -22.82
N ALA A 179 2.95 0.92 -23.63
CA ALA A 179 4.25 0.39 -23.26
C ALA A 179 5.28 1.50 -22.98
N SER A 180 5.28 2.56 -23.79
CA SER A 180 6.16 3.72 -23.57
C SER A 180 5.84 4.41 -22.23
N PHE A 181 4.58 4.69 -21.94
CA PHE A 181 4.15 5.27 -20.65
C PHE A 181 4.46 4.35 -19.46
N SER A 182 4.21 3.05 -19.63
CA SER A 182 4.50 2.07 -18.58
C SER A 182 6.01 2.00 -18.30
N LEU A 183 6.85 2.10 -19.32
CA LEU A 183 8.30 2.12 -19.15
C LEU A 183 8.76 3.32 -18.31
N GLU A 184 8.23 4.51 -18.58
CA GLU A 184 8.55 5.72 -17.79
C GLU A 184 8.14 5.54 -16.31
N ILE A 185 6.96 4.95 -16.06
CA ILE A 185 6.48 4.66 -14.71
C ILE A 185 7.41 3.63 -14.03
N LEU A 186 7.73 2.51 -14.69
CA LEU A 186 8.58 1.47 -14.15
C LEU A 186 10.01 1.98 -13.86
N GLN A 187 10.54 2.89 -14.69
CA GLN A 187 11.81 3.56 -14.43
C GLN A 187 11.75 4.41 -13.15
N GLN A 188 10.68 5.20 -12.97
CA GLN A 188 10.47 5.96 -11.74
C GLN A 188 10.33 5.07 -10.50
N MET A 189 9.67 3.90 -10.63
CA MET A 189 9.58 2.92 -9.54
C MET A 189 10.95 2.34 -9.20
N ARG A 190 11.81 2.09 -10.20
CA ARG A 190 13.18 1.62 -10.00
C ARG A 190 14.05 2.66 -9.27
N GLU A 191 13.95 3.93 -9.64
CA GLU A 191 14.66 5.02 -8.97
C GLU A 191 14.29 5.17 -7.48
N ARG A 192 13.13 4.64 -7.09
CA ARG A 192 12.60 4.69 -5.70
C ARG A 192 12.74 3.37 -4.95
N ASP A 193 13.49 2.41 -5.48
CA ASP A 193 13.65 1.08 -4.89
C ASP A 193 12.36 0.25 -4.80
N ILE A 194 11.27 0.66 -5.45
CA ILE A 194 10.01 -0.08 -5.52
C ILE A 194 10.18 -1.26 -6.49
N LEU A 195 10.91 -1.03 -7.57
CA LEU A 195 11.29 -2.05 -8.53
C LEU A 195 12.81 -2.22 -8.45
N ILE A 196 13.27 -3.44 -8.13
CA ILE A 196 14.68 -3.71 -7.84
C ILE A 196 15.50 -4.04 -9.09
N GLY A 197 14.85 -4.36 -10.19
CA GLY A 197 15.47 -4.73 -11.45
C GLY A 197 14.64 -5.73 -12.23
N THR A 198 15.30 -6.62 -12.96
CA THR A 198 14.66 -7.66 -13.78
C THR A 198 15.32 -9.01 -13.62
N THR A 199 14.59 -10.08 -13.94
CA THR A 199 15.17 -11.42 -14.18
C THR A 199 14.93 -11.85 -15.62
N LEU A 200 15.72 -12.78 -16.11
CA LEU A 200 15.48 -13.41 -17.41
C LEU A 200 14.44 -14.53 -17.24
N SER A 201 13.58 -14.70 -18.25
CA SER A 201 12.75 -15.91 -18.31
C SER A 201 13.66 -17.13 -18.28
N SER A 202 13.43 -18.05 -17.36
CA SER A 202 14.02 -19.37 -17.46
C SER A 202 13.47 -20.04 -18.74
N LEU A 203 14.35 -20.31 -19.69
CA LEU A 203 14.02 -21.08 -20.92
C LEU A 203 13.63 -22.50 -20.57
#